data_28cf1c2eb28559ecf2525249b0f2d2bd
#
_entry.id   28cf1c2eb28559ecf2525249b0f2d2bd
#
_cell.length_a   1.000
_cell.length_b   1.000
_cell.length_c   1.000
_cell.angle_alpha   90.00
_cell.angle_beta   90.00
_cell.angle_gamma   90.00
#
_symmetry.space_group_name_H-M   'P 1'
#
loop_
_entity.id
_entity.type
_entity.pdbx_description
1 polymer ?
#
loop_
_entity_poly.entity_id
_entity_poly.type
_entity_poly.pdbx_seq_one_letter_code
_entity_poly.pdbx_strand_id
1 'polypeptide(L)'
;QTIFRGKQADNNAWTIGGVYKDFPENSQIKNWVMMPKEADTDKGNWRNWNYICYMRLESPSAAPEIEKLIWQIFVKNFPTLKQDSDISQFIRLTPLTDAHFSTVGNKSASSRTTLYLLICVSFLIVIIATINFMNFSLAETPMRIKSINTQKVLGATTRSLRLTLITEAMFISFIAFILALIWVAILKDFGLQELVNAQLTITEHPMLLLATFGLSLLMGLMAGLYPSYYVTSFPPALVLKGSFGLSPQGRILRTALVCIQFFVAYMLIIGVGIMYLQSRYIRTSDYGYNKDAIIVGNMTKETQLQTDAVVGELSQISGVKGVAISEFVLSSADNYMHWDAPKATNIFSLMLFR
;
A
#
# COMPACT_ATOMS: atom_id res chain seq x y z
N GLN A 1 32.11 23.80 1.19
CA GLN A 1 32.81 22.51 1.26
C GLN A 1 32.88 21.91 -0.13
N THR A 2 33.99 21.26 -0.44
CA THR A 2 34.21 20.61 -1.74
C THR A 2 34.12 19.12 -1.56
N ILE A 3 33.35 18.45 -2.43
CA ILE A 3 33.21 16.99 -2.47
C ILE A 3 33.86 16.50 -3.75
N PHE A 4 34.62 15.42 -3.66
CA PHE A 4 35.24 14.77 -4.81
C PHE A 4 34.42 13.54 -5.23
N ARG A 5 34.20 13.39 -6.54
CA ARG A 5 33.61 12.18 -7.11
C ARG A 5 34.75 11.24 -7.53
N GLY A 6 34.90 10.12 -6.86
CA GLY A 6 35.94 9.13 -7.14
C GLY A 6 37.22 9.39 -6.33
N LYS A 7 38.34 8.82 -6.79
CA LYS A 7 39.64 9.05 -6.17
C LYS A 7 40.07 10.50 -6.40
N GLN A 8 40.68 11.11 -5.42
CA GLN A 8 41.11 12.52 -5.42
C GLN A 8 42.00 12.90 -6.62
N ALA A 9 42.53 11.91 -7.34
CA ALA A 9 43.35 12.10 -8.53
C ALA A 9 42.57 12.50 -9.80
N ASP A 10 41.23 12.35 -9.84
CA ASP A 10 40.45 12.58 -11.07
C ASP A 10 40.01 14.03 -11.28
N ASN A 11 40.45 14.95 -10.46
CA ASN A 11 40.18 16.41 -10.51
C ASN A 11 38.69 16.83 -10.62
N ASN A 12 37.76 15.89 -10.36
CA ASN A 12 36.32 16.14 -10.39
C ASN A 12 35.84 16.69 -9.03
N ALA A 13 36.16 17.92 -8.76
CA ALA A 13 35.74 18.63 -7.54
C ALA A 13 34.36 19.28 -7.75
N TRP A 14 33.45 19.00 -6.84
CA TRP A 14 32.13 19.62 -6.82
C TRP A 14 32.02 20.58 -5.64
N THR A 15 31.52 21.77 -5.89
CA THR A 15 31.23 22.73 -4.83
C THR A 15 29.81 22.56 -4.36
N ILE A 16 29.60 22.47 -3.04
CA ILE A 16 28.25 22.40 -2.45
C ILE A 16 27.58 23.75 -2.68
N GLY A 17 26.56 23.76 -3.55
CA GLY A 17 25.78 24.96 -3.84
C GLY A 17 24.68 25.24 -2.81
N GLY A 18 24.23 24.22 -2.10
CA GLY A 18 23.18 24.31 -1.10
C GLY A 18 22.93 23.00 -0.36
N VAL A 19 22.28 23.12 0.79
CA VAL A 19 21.80 21.98 1.58
C VAL A 19 20.29 22.12 1.69
N TYR A 20 19.56 21.06 1.41
CA TYR A 20 18.10 21.03 1.53
C TYR A 20 17.67 20.11 2.68
N LYS A 21 16.46 20.34 3.18
CA LYS A 21 15.85 19.47 4.17
C LYS A 21 15.44 18.16 3.50
N ASP A 22 15.60 17.05 4.21
CA ASP A 22 15.18 15.74 3.73
C ASP A 22 13.74 15.75 3.24
N PHE A 23 13.53 15.12 2.07
CA PHE A 23 12.21 14.87 1.56
C PHE A 23 11.51 13.80 2.43
N PRO A 24 10.19 13.93 2.62
CA PRO A 24 9.44 12.91 3.34
C PRO A 24 9.49 11.58 2.58
N GLU A 25 9.39 10.46 3.31
CA GLU A 25 9.54 9.11 2.73
C GLU A 25 8.53 8.78 1.64
N ASN A 26 7.35 9.39 1.69
CA ASN A 26 6.32 9.29 0.65
C ASN A 26 6.63 10.11 -0.61
N SER A 27 7.77 10.81 -0.66
CA SER A 27 8.21 11.52 -1.86
C SER A 27 8.84 10.56 -2.87
N GLN A 28 8.58 10.80 -4.16
CA GLN A 28 9.31 10.13 -5.25
C GLN A 28 10.77 10.61 -5.34
N ILE A 29 11.03 11.84 -4.90
CA ILE A 29 12.37 12.40 -4.87
C ILE A 29 13.04 11.87 -3.61
N LYS A 30 14.11 11.08 -3.79
CA LYS A 30 14.88 10.53 -2.68
C LYS A 30 15.94 11.53 -2.21
N ASN A 31 16.41 11.35 -0.97
CA ASN A 31 17.44 12.17 -0.35
C ASN A 31 18.82 11.82 -0.93
N TRP A 32 19.05 12.26 -2.17
CA TRP A 32 20.29 12.05 -2.90
C TRP A 32 21.05 13.35 -3.09
N VAL A 33 22.34 13.26 -3.41
CA VAL A 33 23.10 14.40 -3.88
C VAL A 33 22.57 14.80 -5.25
N MET A 34 22.00 15.99 -5.35
CA MET A 34 21.51 16.55 -6.61
C MET A 34 22.66 17.28 -7.32
N MET A 35 22.94 16.87 -8.53
CA MET A 35 23.97 17.48 -9.36
C MET A 35 23.33 18.08 -10.62
N PRO A 36 23.83 19.25 -11.09
CA PRO A 36 23.38 19.79 -12.36
C PRO A 36 23.73 18.81 -13.49
N LYS A 37 22.82 18.64 -14.44
CA LYS A 37 23.11 17.90 -15.66
C LYS A 37 24.11 18.71 -16.50
N GLU A 38 25.15 18.04 -17.00
CA GLU A 38 26.06 18.64 -17.96
C GLU A 38 25.30 18.95 -19.27
N ALA A 39 25.40 20.20 -19.73
CA ALA A 39 24.51 20.74 -20.76
C ALA A 39 24.63 20.04 -22.13
N ASP A 40 25.74 19.37 -22.40
CA ASP A 40 26.06 18.88 -23.75
C ASP A 40 26.02 17.35 -23.92
N THR A 41 25.88 16.58 -22.83
CA THR A 41 25.98 15.11 -22.89
C THR A 41 24.89 14.43 -23.73
N ASP A 42 23.73 15.07 -23.92
CA ASP A 42 22.60 14.47 -24.63
C ASP A 42 21.92 15.40 -25.63
N LYS A 43 22.62 16.46 -26.02
CA LYS A 43 22.07 17.45 -26.95
C LYS A 43 21.78 16.79 -28.31
N GLY A 44 20.52 16.77 -28.69
CA GLY A 44 20.06 16.14 -29.92
C GLY A 44 19.80 14.61 -29.82
N ASN A 45 20.06 13.99 -28.70
CA ASN A 45 19.73 12.58 -28.48
C ASN A 45 18.30 12.41 -27.97
N TRP A 46 17.34 12.37 -28.87
CA TRP A 46 15.92 12.17 -28.57
C TRP A 46 15.57 10.72 -28.19
N ARG A 47 16.50 9.79 -28.28
CA ARG A 47 16.30 8.37 -27.94
C ARG A 47 16.65 8.05 -26.50
N ASN A 48 17.10 9.03 -25.72
CA ASN A 48 17.47 8.80 -24.32
C ASN A 48 16.26 8.98 -23.40
N TRP A 49 15.68 7.87 -22.94
CA TRP A 49 14.53 7.81 -22.05
C TRP A 49 14.90 7.79 -20.55
N ASN A 50 16.16 8.03 -20.21
CA ASN A 50 16.66 7.94 -18.82
C ASN A 50 16.34 9.17 -17.97
N TYR A 51 15.60 10.14 -18.50
CA TYR A 51 15.28 11.38 -17.80
C TYR A 51 13.81 11.52 -17.50
N ILE A 52 13.49 11.95 -16.28
CA ILE A 52 12.17 12.39 -15.88
C ILE A 52 12.15 13.91 -15.92
N CYS A 53 11.21 14.49 -16.65
CA CYS A 53 11.04 15.93 -16.74
C CYS A 53 9.96 16.42 -15.79
N TYR A 54 10.28 17.40 -14.97
CA TYR A 54 9.31 18.10 -14.12
C TYR A 54 9.07 19.50 -14.69
N MET A 55 7.82 19.86 -14.85
CA MET A 55 7.42 21.17 -15.36
C MET A 55 6.55 21.90 -14.34
N ARG A 56 6.82 23.17 -14.12
CA ARG A 56 5.92 24.04 -13.37
C ARG A 56 5.04 24.80 -14.35
N LEU A 57 3.74 24.54 -14.30
CA LEU A 57 2.75 25.22 -15.11
C LEU A 57 2.19 26.43 -14.38
N GLU A 58 1.78 27.46 -15.12
CA GLU A 58 1.07 28.63 -14.55
C GLU A 58 -0.30 28.23 -14.02
N SER A 59 -0.98 27.31 -14.72
CA SER A 59 -2.27 26.75 -14.32
C SER A 59 -2.36 25.27 -14.68
N PRO A 60 -2.99 24.42 -13.83
CA PRO A 60 -3.25 23.03 -14.16
C PRO A 60 -4.08 22.85 -15.46
N SER A 61 -4.92 23.83 -15.80
CA SER A 61 -5.73 23.81 -17.03
C SER A 61 -4.94 23.91 -18.31
N ALA A 62 -3.68 24.38 -18.26
CA ALA A 62 -2.79 24.43 -19.41
C ALA A 62 -2.18 23.07 -19.81
N ALA A 63 -2.30 22.05 -18.94
CA ALA A 63 -1.68 20.74 -19.18
C ALA A 63 -2.05 20.09 -20.52
N PRO A 64 -3.33 20.04 -20.97
CA PRO A 64 -3.69 19.41 -22.26
C PRO A 64 -3.11 20.13 -23.47
N GLU A 65 -2.95 21.44 -23.41
CA GLU A 65 -2.34 22.23 -24.49
C GLU A 65 -0.83 21.98 -24.56
N ILE A 66 -0.17 21.91 -23.39
CA ILE A 66 1.26 21.62 -23.32
C ILE A 66 1.53 20.17 -23.76
N GLU A 67 0.68 19.20 -23.42
CA GLU A 67 0.79 17.83 -23.93
C GLU A 67 0.78 17.80 -25.45
N LYS A 68 -0.11 18.56 -26.11
CA LYS A 68 -0.14 18.68 -27.58
C LYS A 68 1.13 19.30 -28.14
N LEU A 69 1.66 20.33 -27.50
CA LEU A 69 2.91 20.97 -27.93
C LEU A 69 4.10 20.01 -27.78
N ILE A 70 4.20 19.29 -26.66
CA ILE A 70 5.24 18.28 -26.44
C ILE A 70 5.13 17.20 -27.53
N TRP A 71 3.92 16.72 -27.83
CA TRP A 71 3.69 15.74 -28.88
C TRP A 71 4.17 16.25 -30.25
N GLN A 72 3.85 17.49 -30.62
CA GLN A 72 4.32 18.09 -31.87
C GLN A 72 5.86 18.15 -31.95
N ILE A 73 6.52 18.46 -30.84
CA ILE A 73 7.98 18.48 -30.75
C ILE A 73 8.53 17.07 -30.97
N PHE A 74 7.94 16.06 -30.33
CA PHE A 74 8.34 14.67 -30.50
C PHE A 74 8.16 14.20 -31.94
N VAL A 75 7.00 14.40 -32.55
CA VAL A 75 6.73 14.03 -33.95
C VAL A 75 7.69 14.72 -34.92
N LYS A 76 8.07 15.96 -34.64
CA LYS A 76 9.04 16.69 -35.48
C LYS A 76 10.43 16.04 -35.44
N ASN A 77 10.86 15.55 -34.28
CA ASN A 77 12.20 14.96 -34.08
C ASN A 77 12.23 13.44 -34.29
N PHE A 78 11.06 12.80 -34.35
CA PHE A 78 10.86 11.38 -34.63
C PHE A 78 9.87 11.18 -35.77
N PRO A 79 10.28 11.34 -37.03
CA PRO A 79 9.38 11.21 -38.18
C PRO A 79 8.70 9.84 -38.28
N THR A 80 9.32 8.80 -37.76
CA THR A 80 8.79 7.43 -37.72
C THR A 80 7.54 7.31 -36.84
N LEU A 81 7.37 8.19 -35.84
CA LEU A 81 6.21 8.18 -34.95
C LEU A 81 4.92 8.68 -35.62
N LYS A 82 5.02 9.36 -36.75
CA LYS A 82 3.85 9.83 -37.51
C LYS A 82 2.94 8.71 -38.04
N GLN A 83 3.48 7.49 -38.15
CA GLN A 83 2.75 6.35 -38.70
C GLN A 83 1.93 5.59 -37.65
N ASP A 84 2.18 5.83 -36.35
CA ASP A 84 1.58 5.10 -35.25
C ASP A 84 0.67 6.05 -34.44
N SER A 85 -0.63 6.03 -34.75
CA SER A 85 -1.61 6.92 -34.11
C SER A 85 -1.78 6.69 -32.59
N ASP A 86 -1.34 5.54 -32.09
CA ASP A 86 -1.52 5.16 -30.68
C ASP A 86 -0.44 5.71 -29.74
N ILE A 87 0.69 6.19 -30.27
CA ILE A 87 1.81 6.69 -29.46
C ILE A 87 1.50 8.03 -28.77
N SER A 88 0.50 8.77 -29.24
CA SER A 88 0.02 9.98 -28.54
C SER A 88 -0.44 9.72 -27.11
N GLN A 89 -0.71 8.47 -26.76
CA GLN A 89 -1.07 8.06 -25.38
C GLN A 89 0.12 7.99 -24.42
N PHE A 90 1.36 8.02 -24.92
CA PHE A 90 2.57 7.91 -24.10
C PHE A 90 3.04 9.24 -23.49
N ILE A 91 2.59 10.37 -24.05
CA ILE A 91 2.94 11.70 -23.49
C ILE A 91 1.76 12.21 -22.70
N ARG A 92 1.87 12.07 -21.39
CA ARG A 92 0.88 12.56 -20.44
C ARG A 92 1.57 13.27 -19.29
N LEU A 93 1.11 14.49 -18.99
CA LEU A 93 1.54 15.21 -17.81
C LEU A 93 0.77 14.68 -16.60
N THR A 94 1.50 14.16 -15.64
CA THR A 94 0.91 13.64 -14.39
C THR A 94 1.11 14.68 -13.30
N PRO A 95 0.04 15.12 -12.60
CA PRO A 95 0.19 15.98 -11.43
C PRO A 95 1.15 15.38 -10.42
N LEU A 96 2.00 16.19 -9.81
CA LEU A 96 2.99 15.71 -8.84
C LEU A 96 2.34 15.00 -7.65
N THR A 97 1.13 15.41 -7.27
CA THR A 97 0.31 14.77 -6.24
C THR A 97 -0.09 13.35 -6.60
N ASP A 98 -0.20 13.05 -7.90
CA ASP A 98 -0.60 11.74 -8.42
C ASP A 98 0.61 10.88 -8.80
N ALA A 99 1.79 11.47 -8.81
CA ALA A 99 3.03 10.81 -9.24
C ALA A 99 3.33 9.54 -8.41
N HIS A 100 2.99 9.53 -7.12
CA HIS A 100 3.15 8.36 -6.25
C HIS A 100 2.33 7.14 -6.71
N PHE A 101 1.20 7.36 -7.37
CA PHE A 101 0.30 6.31 -7.88
C PHE A 101 0.46 6.07 -9.38
N SER A 102 1.35 6.79 -10.04
CA SER A 102 1.57 6.64 -11.47
C SER A 102 2.70 5.64 -11.76
N THR A 103 2.59 4.97 -12.90
CA THR A 103 3.64 4.06 -13.41
C THR A 103 4.78 4.81 -14.10
N VAL A 104 4.74 6.14 -14.12
CA VAL A 104 5.76 6.97 -14.76
C VAL A 104 7.07 6.86 -13.96
N GLY A 105 8.14 6.50 -14.65
CA GLY A 105 9.48 6.38 -14.06
C GLY A 105 9.84 5.02 -13.49
N ASN A 106 9.24 3.93 -13.98
CA ASN A 106 9.60 2.52 -13.71
C ASN A 106 9.53 2.04 -12.24
N LYS A 107 9.06 2.87 -11.32
CA LYS A 107 8.90 2.47 -9.92
C LYS A 107 7.52 2.92 -9.45
N SER A 108 6.51 2.13 -9.76
CA SER A 108 5.19 2.31 -9.14
C SER A 108 5.33 2.08 -7.64
N ALA A 109 5.28 3.16 -6.88
CA ALA A 109 5.39 3.07 -5.44
C ALA A 109 4.14 2.41 -4.85
N SER A 110 2.95 2.68 -5.40
CA SER A 110 1.70 2.13 -4.91
C SER A 110 0.61 2.18 -5.99
N SER A 111 -0.32 1.22 -5.94
CA SER A 111 -1.51 1.22 -6.79
C SER A 111 -2.70 1.79 -6.03
N ARG A 112 -3.44 2.74 -6.64
CA ARG A 112 -4.71 3.24 -6.08
C ARG A 112 -5.71 2.11 -5.82
N THR A 113 -5.75 1.12 -6.72
CA THR A 113 -6.61 -0.06 -6.57
C THR A 113 -6.25 -0.84 -5.31
N THR A 114 -4.97 -1.06 -5.05
CA THR A 114 -4.49 -1.73 -3.83
C THR A 114 -4.87 -0.92 -2.59
N LEU A 115 -4.74 0.40 -2.62
CA LEU A 115 -5.13 1.28 -1.51
C LEU A 115 -6.62 1.17 -1.22
N TYR A 116 -7.49 1.27 -2.23
CA TYR A 116 -8.94 1.13 -2.05
C TYR A 116 -9.32 -0.26 -1.55
N LEU A 117 -8.66 -1.30 -2.01
CA LEU A 117 -8.87 -2.66 -1.53
C LEU A 117 -8.52 -2.78 -0.05
N LEU A 118 -7.37 -2.23 0.38
CA LEU A 118 -6.97 -2.23 1.79
C LEU A 118 -7.95 -1.45 2.68
N ILE A 119 -8.42 -0.30 2.20
CA ILE A 119 -9.44 0.50 2.91
C ILE A 119 -10.74 -0.31 3.03
N CYS A 120 -11.19 -0.95 1.95
CA CYS A 120 -12.39 -1.79 1.96
C CYS A 120 -12.26 -2.95 2.95
N VAL A 121 -11.16 -3.68 2.94
CA VAL A 121 -10.88 -4.78 3.89
C VAL A 121 -10.87 -4.26 5.33
N SER A 122 -10.20 -3.12 5.58
CA SER A 122 -10.17 -2.52 6.90
C SER A 122 -11.57 -2.15 7.39
N PHE A 123 -12.40 -1.59 6.51
CA PHE A 123 -13.78 -1.24 6.83
C PHE A 123 -14.64 -2.49 7.13
N LEU A 124 -14.46 -3.58 6.39
CA LEU A 124 -15.12 -4.86 6.66
C LEU A 124 -14.72 -5.43 8.03
N ILE A 125 -13.44 -5.34 8.40
CA ILE A 125 -12.96 -5.78 9.72
C ILE A 125 -13.62 -4.95 10.83
N VAL A 126 -13.71 -3.63 10.66
CA VAL A 126 -14.38 -2.73 11.61
C VAL A 126 -15.85 -3.11 11.78
N ILE A 127 -16.56 -3.40 10.69
CA ILE A 127 -17.95 -3.86 10.73
C ILE A 127 -18.07 -5.18 11.51
N ILE A 128 -17.24 -6.17 11.20
CA ILE A 128 -17.23 -7.46 11.91
C ILE A 128 -17.01 -7.27 13.41
N ALA A 129 -16.02 -6.44 13.78
CA ALA A 129 -15.70 -6.17 15.18
C ALA A 129 -16.88 -5.50 15.89
N THR A 130 -17.54 -4.55 15.23
CA THR A 130 -18.75 -3.86 15.78
C THR A 130 -19.91 -4.83 15.96
N ILE A 131 -20.17 -5.70 14.98
CA ILE A 131 -21.19 -6.73 15.04
C ILE A 131 -20.91 -7.73 16.17
N ASN A 132 -19.64 -8.14 16.30
CA ASN A 132 -19.23 -9.07 17.35
C ASN A 132 -19.45 -8.49 18.74
N PHE A 133 -19.05 -7.23 18.94
CA PHE A 133 -19.30 -6.54 20.21
C PHE A 133 -20.81 -6.39 20.50
N MET A 134 -21.60 -6.04 19.48
CA MET A 134 -23.07 -5.98 19.61
C MET A 134 -23.66 -7.34 20.00
N ASN A 135 -23.23 -8.43 19.36
CA ASN A 135 -23.69 -9.79 19.66
C ASN A 135 -23.35 -10.20 21.10
N PHE A 136 -22.16 -9.84 21.57
CA PHE A 136 -21.75 -10.09 22.95
C PHE A 136 -22.61 -9.30 23.93
N SER A 137 -22.82 -8.02 23.69
CA SER A 137 -23.67 -7.16 24.53
C SER A 137 -25.14 -7.64 24.57
N LEU A 138 -25.66 -8.17 23.44
CA LEU A 138 -26.98 -8.79 23.39
C LEU A 138 -27.05 -10.11 24.15
N ALA A 139 -25.96 -10.89 24.19
CA ALA A 139 -25.92 -12.13 24.96
C ALA A 139 -25.99 -11.91 26.48
N GLU A 140 -25.48 -10.78 26.97
CA GLU A 140 -25.59 -10.38 28.39
C GLU A 140 -26.96 -9.79 28.76
N THR A 141 -27.82 -9.50 27.77
CA THR A 141 -29.11 -8.85 27.97
C THR A 141 -29.96 -9.50 29.07
N PRO A 142 -30.14 -10.83 29.15
CA PRO A 142 -30.99 -11.45 30.18
C PRO A 142 -30.54 -11.11 31.59
N MET A 143 -29.24 -11.05 31.83
CA MET A 143 -28.70 -10.69 33.17
C MET A 143 -28.90 -9.20 33.46
N ARG A 144 -28.69 -8.34 32.47
CA ARG A 144 -28.80 -6.86 32.57
C ARG A 144 -30.26 -6.39 32.72
N ILE A 145 -31.23 -7.05 32.08
CA ILE A 145 -32.64 -6.68 32.13
C ILE A 145 -33.15 -6.60 33.59
N LYS A 146 -32.81 -7.56 34.44
CA LYS A 146 -33.23 -7.58 35.84
C LYS A 146 -32.68 -6.35 36.60
N SER A 147 -31.39 -6.11 36.49
CA SER A 147 -30.75 -4.96 37.15
C SER A 147 -31.30 -3.61 36.66
N ILE A 148 -31.46 -3.43 35.37
CA ILE A 148 -32.00 -2.21 34.75
C ILE A 148 -33.44 -1.94 35.19
N ASN A 149 -34.31 -2.98 35.24
CA ASN A 149 -35.69 -2.79 35.67
C ASN A 149 -35.81 -2.54 37.18
N THR A 150 -34.92 -3.09 37.99
CA THR A 150 -34.81 -2.72 39.41
C THR A 150 -34.49 -1.25 39.57
N GLN A 151 -33.54 -0.71 38.81
CA GLN A 151 -33.18 0.70 38.81
C GLN A 151 -34.36 1.60 38.34
N LYS A 152 -35.14 1.15 37.33
CA LYS A 152 -36.37 1.89 36.91
C LYS A 152 -37.41 1.95 38.01
N VAL A 153 -37.63 0.86 38.73
CA VAL A 153 -38.58 0.85 39.87
C VAL A 153 -38.11 1.77 40.97
N LEU A 154 -36.83 1.92 41.19
CA LEU A 154 -36.20 2.84 42.13
C LEU A 154 -36.17 4.32 41.61
N GLY A 155 -36.76 4.60 40.46
CA GLY A 155 -36.92 5.97 39.93
C GLY A 155 -35.87 6.39 38.87
N ALA A 156 -34.99 5.51 38.43
CA ALA A 156 -34.05 5.87 37.36
C ALA A 156 -34.77 6.08 36.02
N THR A 157 -34.42 7.17 35.33
CA THR A 157 -34.99 7.48 34.02
C THR A 157 -34.43 6.60 32.93
N THR A 158 -35.23 6.22 31.94
CA THR A 158 -34.81 5.42 30.80
C THR A 158 -33.65 6.06 30.03
N ARG A 159 -33.62 7.40 29.95
CA ARG A 159 -32.53 8.14 29.30
C ARG A 159 -31.22 7.99 30.03
N SER A 160 -31.21 8.12 31.35
CA SER A 160 -30.03 7.94 32.18
C SER A 160 -29.45 6.52 32.00
N LEU A 161 -30.31 5.49 32.05
CA LEU A 161 -29.90 4.10 31.89
C LEU A 161 -29.32 3.83 30.51
N ARG A 162 -29.90 4.38 29.44
CA ARG A 162 -29.35 4.27 28.08
C ARG A 162 -27.98 4.91 27.99
N LEU A 163 -27.84 6.13 28.51
CA LEU A 163 -26.56 6.83 28.50
C LEU A 163 -25.48 6.04 29.26
N THR A 164 -25.80 5.46 30.41
CA THR A 164 -24.89 4.62 31.17
C THR A 164 -24.40 3.42 30.34
N LEU A 165 -25.29 2.71 29.64
CA LEU A 165 -24.93 1.57 28.80
C LEU A 165 -24.08 1.97 27.57
N ILE A 166 -24.41 3.11 26.97
CA ILE A 166 -23.65 3.64 25.83
C ILE A 166 -22.26 4.07 26.29
N THR A 167 -22.13 4.78 27.42
CA THR A 167 -20.82 5.20 27.94
C THR A 167 -19.97 4.01 28.36
N GLU A 168 -20.57 2.94 28.89
CA GLU A 168 -19.87 1.68 29.17
C GLU A 168 -19.28 1.09 27.89
N ALA A 169 -20.08 1.00 26.80
CA ALA A 169 -19.62 0.49 25.52
C ALA A 169 -18.50 1.36 24.90
N MET A 170 -18.63 2.69 24.99
CA MET A 170 -17.59 3.62 24.54
C MET A 170 -16.31 3.48 25.36
N PHE A 171 -16.41 3.25 26.67
CA PHE A 171 -15.26 3.05 27.55
C PHE A 171 -14.50 1.75 27.23
N ILE A 172 -15.23 0.67 26.96
CA ILE A 172 -14.62 -0.60 26.51
C ILE A 172 -13.90 -0.41 25.19
N SER A 173 -14.53 0.31 24.24
CA SER A 173 -13.90 0.63 22.95
C SER A 173 -12.64 1.49 23.10
N PHE A 174 -12.65 2.44 24.02
CA PHE A 174 -11.48 3.25 24.37
C PHE A 174 -10.33 2.40 24.93
N ILE A 175 -10.62 1.49 25.85
CA ILE A 175 -9.59 0.56 26.38
C ILE A 175 -9.01 -0.30 25.25
N ALA A 176 -9.87 -0.84 24.37
CA ALA A 176 -9.44 -1.61 23.22
C ALA A 176 -8.54 -0.80 22.28
N PHE A 177 -8.84 0.50 22.09
CA PHE A 177 -7.99 1.40 21.30
C PHE A 177 -6.60 1.56 21.93
N ILE A 178 -6.51 1.77 23.23
CA ILE A 178 -5.21 1.86 23.94
C ILE A 178 -4.42 0.55 23.79
N LEU A 179 -5.07 -0.60 23.95
CA LEU A 179 -4.41 -1.89 23.74
C LEU A 179 -3.93 -2.07 22.29
N ALA A 180 -4.71 -1.61 21.31
CA ALA A 180 -4.31 -1.63 19.91
C ALA A 180 -3.06 -0.76 19.65
N LEU A 181 -2.97 0.43 20.26
CA LEU A 181 -1.77 1.27 20.17
C LEU A 181 -0.54 0.61 20.77
N ILE A 182 -0.70 -0.08 21.90
CA ILE A 182 0.39 -0.85 22.53
C ILE A 182 0.86 -1.97 21.58
N TRP A 183 -0.07 -2.70 20.96
CA TRP A 183 0.26 -3.73 19.98
C TRP A 183 0.99 -3.17 18.75
N VAL A 184 0.53 -2.05 18.19
CA VAL A 184 1.23 -1.38 17.09
C VAL A 184 2.64 -0.98 17.49
N ALA A 185 2.81 -0.42 18.70
CA ALA A 185 4.12 -0.03 19.21
C ALA A 185 5.09 -1.22 19.39
N ILE A 186 4.58 -2.39 19.75
CA ILE A 186 5.38 -3.62 19.87
C ILE A 186 5.72 -4.17 18.47
N LEU A 187 4.72 -4.27 17.59
CA LEU A 187 4.88 -4.92 16.28
C LEU A 187 5.72 -4.12 15.29
N LYS A 188 5.84 -2.80 15.45
CA LYS A 188 6.69 -1.97 14.58
C LYS A 188 8.14 -2.48 14.53
N ASP A 189 8.66 -2.97 15.67
CA ASP A 189 10.05 -3.44 15.80
C ASP A 189 10.24 -4.88 15.27
N PHE A 190 9.15 -5.60 14.96
CA PHE A 190 9.15 -6.95 14.38
C PHE A 190 9.00 -6.98 12.84
N GLY A 191 9.46 -5.95 12.14
CA GLY A 191 9.45 -5.92 10.67
C GLY A 191 8.12 -5.50 10.03
N LEU A 192 7.12 -5.07 10.80
CA LEU A 192 5.85 -4.59 10.26
C LEU A 192 6.04 -3.34 9.39
N GLN A 193 7.03 -2.50 9.70
CA GLN A 193 7.37 -1.32 8.90
C GLN A 193 7.85 -1.68 7.50
N GLU A 194 8.64 -2.74 7.35
CA GLU A 194 9.13 -3.23 6.06
C GLU A 194 8.00 -3.79 5.19
N LEU A 195 7.03 -4.48 5.81
CA LEU A 195 5.86 -5.03 5.12
C LEU A 195 4.94 -3.94 4.58
N VAL A 196 4.76 -2.85 5.33
CA VAL A 196 3.82 -1.77 4.96
C VAL A 196 4.51 -0.67 4.16
N ASN A 197 5.86 -0.65 4.11
CA ASN A 197 6.67 0.44 3.55
C ASN A 197 6.26 1.82 4.08
N ALA A 198 5.90 1.89 5.37
CA ALA A 198 5.48 3.12 6.03
C ALA A 198 6.06 3.23 7.44
N GLN A 199 6.35 4.45 7.86
CA GLN A 199 6.74 4.70 9.24
C GLN A 199 5.52 4.58 10.15
N LEU A 200 5.55 3.59 11.05
CA LEU A 200 4.48 3.33 12.01
C LEU A 200 4.70 4.08 13.33
N THR A 201 5.40 5.21 13.29
CA THR A 201 5.64 6.02 14.48
C THR A 201 4.38 6.84 14.81
N ILE A 202 3.77 6.53 15.94
CA ILE A 202 2.49 7.11 16.40
C ILE A 202 2.56 8.65 16.47
N THR A 203 3.71 9.20 16.87
CA THR A 203 3.92 10.64 17.05
C THR A 203 4.01 11.43 15.74
N GLU A 204 4.35 10.80 14.63
CA GLU A 204 4.53 11.47 13.34
C GLU A 204 3.22 11.65 12.57
N HIS A 205 2.17 10.93 12.96
CA HIS A 205 0.87 10.96 12.29
C HIS A 205 -0.30 11.35 13.25
N PRO A 206 -0.28 12.55 13.85
CA PRO A 206 -1.28 12.95 14.86
C PRO A 206 -2.71 12.97 14.30
N MET A 207 -2.87 13.33 13.02
CA MET A 207 -4.18 13.35 12.35
C MET A 207 -4.75 11.94 12.19
N LEU A 208 -3.89 10.96 11.87
CA LEU A 208 -4.29 9.55 11.76
C LEU A 208 -4.67 9.00 13.14
N LEU A 209 -3.91 9.35 14.17
CA LEU A 209 -4.23 8.96 15.55
C LEU A 209 -5.59 9.52 15.98
N LEU A 210 -5.87 10.79 15.69
CA LEU A 210 -7.14 11.40 15.99
C LEU A 210 -8.32 10.75 15.22
N ALA A 211 -8.10 10.44 13.94
CA ALA A 211 -9.11 9.79 13.10
C ALA A 211 -9.42 8.36 13.60
N THR A 212 -8.40 7.57 13.94
CA THR A 212 -8.59 6.22 14.48
C THR A 212 -9.20 6.23 15.88
N PHE A 213 -8.85 7.19 16.72
CA PHE A 213 -9.51 7.43 18.00
C PHE A 213 -11.00 7.74 17.81
N GLY A 214 -11.33 8.68 16.92
CA GLY A 214 -12.72 9.02 16.59
C GLY A 214 -13.49 7.81 16.05
N LEU A 215 -12.85 7.00 15.19
CA LEU A 215 -13.44 5.76 14.70
C LEU A 215 -13.71 4.75 15.83
N SER A 216 -12.79 4.60 16.78
CA SER A 216 -12.96 3.72 17.94
C SER A 216 -14.18 4.14 18.77
N LEU A 217 -14.31 5.44 19.07
CA LEU A 217 -15.48 5.94 19.80
C LEU A 217 -16.78 5.74 19.03
N LEU A 218 -16.76 5.94 17.72
CA LEU A 218 -17.89 5.68 16.85
C LEU A 218 -18.31 4.21 16.88
N MET A 219 -17.35 3.27 16.85
CA MET A 219 -17.62 1.85 17.00
C MET A 219 -18.28 1.53 18.35
N GLY A 220 -17.76 2.08 19.44
CA GLY A 220 -18.36 1.90 20.76
C GLY A 220 -19.78 2.43 20.84
N LEU A 221 -20.03 3.60 20.23
CA LEU A 221 -21.36 4.20 20.14
C LEU A 221 -22.32 3.31 19.34
N MET A 222 -21.95 2.91 18.13
CA MET A 222 -22.78 2.08 17.24
C MET A 222 -23.12 0.72 17.90
N ALA A 223 -22.11 0.08 18.49
CA ALA A 223 -22.27 -1.21 19.14
C ALA A 223 -23.09 -1.14 20.43
N GLY A 224 -23.05 0.01 21.14
CA GLY A 224 -23.82 0.23 22.38
C GLY A 224 -25.26 0.71 22.16
N LEU A 225 -25.54 1.40 21.04
CA LEU A 225 -26.84 1.99 20.76
C LEU A 225 -27.98 0.95 20.77
N TYR A 226 -27.90 -0.08 19.94
CA TYR A 226 -28.97 -1.05 19.81
C TYR A 226 -29.20 -1.84 21.11
N PRO A 227 -28.19 -2.42 21.76
CA PRO A 227 -28.39 -3.11 23.04
C PRO A 227 -28.99 -2.22 24.13
N SER A 228 -28.55 -0.97 24.23
CA SER A 228 -29.09 -0.03 25.23
C SER A 228 -30.57 0.24 25.03
N TYR A 229 -31.01 0.45 23.79
CA TYR A 229 -32.42 0.58 23.48
C TYR A 229 -33.18 -0.70 23.76
N TYR A 230 -32.67 -1.84 23.38
CA TYR A 230 -33.31 -3.13 23.54
C TYR A 230 -33.51 -3.49 25.02
N VAL A 231 -32.46 -3.39 25.85
CA VAL A 231 -32.55 -3.70 27.30
C VAL A 231 -33.48 -2.77 28.02
N THR A 232 -33.48 -1.50 27.67
CA THR A 232 -34.34 -0.49 28.33
C THR A 232 -35.80 -0.48 27.85
N SER A 233 -36.17 -1.21 26.80
CA SER A 233 -37.56 -1.26 26.30
C SER A 233 -38.48 -2.15 27.12
N PHE A 234 -37.95 -3.04 27.95
CA PHE A 234 -38.74 -3.97 28.75
C PHE A 234 -39.46 -3.26 29.88
N PRO A 235 -40.77 -3.50 30.03
CA PRO A 235 -41.52 -2.95 31.14
C PRO A 235 -41.23 -3.73 32.45
N PRO A 236 -41.08 -3.05 33.60
CA PRO A 236 -40.74 -3.65 34.87
C PRO A 236 -41.71 -4.78 35.30
N ALA A 237 -42.98 -4.64 34.99
CA ALA A 237 -44.03 -5.59 35.37
C ALA A 237 -43.81 -7.00 34.74
N LEU A 238 -43.30 -7.08 33.54
CA LEU A 238 -42.98 -8.34 32.87
C LEU A 238 -41.73 -9.01 33.46
N VAL A 239 -40.80 -8.20 33.91
CA VAL A 239 -39.51 -8.65 34.46
C VAL A 239 -39.71 -9.34 35.82
N LEU A 240 -40.62 -8.84 36.62
CA LEU A 240 -40.94 -9.40 37.95
C LEU A 240 -41.65 -10.76 37.86
N LYS A 241 -42.32 -11.06 36.74
CA LYS A 241 -42.99 -12.38 36.51
C LYS A 241 -42.06 -13.51 36.04
N GLY A 242 -40.79 -13.27 35.90
CA GLY A 242 -39.78 -14.33 35.76
C GLY A 242 -39.57 -14.93 34.35
N SER A 243 -40.26 -14.46 33.32
CA SER A 243 -40.05 -14.95 31.96
C SER A 243 -39.20 -14.00 31.10
N PHE A 244 -37.89 -14.21 31.14
CA PHE A 244 -36.94 -13.40 30.39
C PHE A 244 -36.22 -14.21 29.34
N GLY A 245 -36.44 -13.89 28.08
CA GLY A 245 -35.67 -14.37 26.94
C GLY A 245 -35.56 -13.27 25.88
N LEU A 246 -34.64 -13.41 24.98
CA LEU A 246 -34.66 -12.58 23.77
C LEU A 246 -35.99 -12.77 23.06
N SER A 247 -36.63 -11.66 22.70
CA SER A 247 -37.83 -11.69 21.85
C SER A 247 -37.51 -12.46 20.54
N PRO A 248 -38.51 -13.03 19.86
CA PRO A 248 -38.31 -13.68 18.58
C PRO A 248 -37.51 -12.81 17.58
N GLN A 249 -37.83 -11.51 17.55
CA GLN A 249 -37.11 -10.54 16.70
C GLN A 249 -35.67 -10.34 17.14
N GLY A 250 -35.37 -10.29 18.44
CA GLY A 250 -34.00 -10.20 18.95
C GLY A 250 -33.16 -11.41 18.64
N ARG A 251 -33.76 -12.62 18.62
CA ARG A 251 -33.09 -13.85 18.19
C ARG A 251 -32.77 -13.85 16.69
N ILE A 252 -33.74 -13.47 15.86
CA ILE A 252 -33.55 -13.37 14.40
C ILE A 252 -32.42 -12.37 14.08
N LEU A 253 -32.45 -11.18 14.68
CA LEU A 253 -31.41 -10.18 14.46
C LEU A 253 -30.04 -10.70 14.84
N ARG A 254 -29.88 -11.29 16.03
CA ARG A 254 -28.61 -11.89 16.46
C ARG A 254 -28.11 -12.97 15.48
N THR A 255 -29.00 -13.86 15.04
CA THR A 255 -28.64 -14.90 14.08
C THR A 255 -28.23 -14.31 12.74
N ALA A 256 -28.96 -13.29 12.24
CA ALA A 256 -28.59 -12.60 11.00
C ALA A 256 -27.22 -11.93 11.10
N LEU A 257 -26.94 -11.25 12.21
CA LEU A 257 -25.64 -10.59 12.45
C LEU A 257 -24.49 -11.63 12.48
N VAL A 258 -24.70 -12.78 13.12
CA VAL A 258 -23.72 -13.88 13.15
C VAL A 258 -23.53 -14.45 11.75
N CYS A 259 -24.59 -14.66 10.96
CA CYS A 259 -24.48 -15.13 9.59
C CYS A 259 -23.68 -14.16 8.70
N ILE A 260 -23.96 -12.86 8.81
CA ILE A 260 -23.22 -11.84 8.06
C ILE A 260 -21.73 -11.85 8.46
N GLN A 261 -21.44 -11.95 9.75
CA GLN A 261 -20.06 -12.02 10.26
C GLN A 261 -19.31 -13.23 9.69
N PHE A 262 -19.91 -14.42 9.72
CA PHE A 262 -19.29 -15.61 9.14
C PHE A 262 -19.13 -15.50 7.62
N PHE A 263 -20.13 -14.97 6.92
CA PHE A 263 -20.04 -14.75 5.48
C PHE A 263 -18.81 -13.87 5.12
N VAL A 264 -18.66 -12.73 5.78
CA VAL A 264 -17.51 -11.83 5.53
C VAL A 264 -16.19 -12.49 5.93
N ALA A 265 -16.16 -13.21 7.06
CA ALA A 265 -14.96 -13.92 7.50
C ALA A 265 -14.51 -14.96 6.47
N TYR A 266 -15.44 -15.81 5.97
CA TYR A 266 -15.12 -16.77 4.93
C TYR A 266 -14.70 -16.13 3.62
N MET A 267 -15.34 -15.04 3.22
CA MET A 267 -14.93 -14.29 2.04
C MET A 267 -13.47 -13.81 2.15
N LEU A 268 -13.08 -13.29 3.30
CA LEU A 268 -11.70 -12.85 3.54
C LEU A 268 -10.71 -14.03 3.55
N ILE A 269 -11.05 -15.13 4.22
CA ILE A 269 -10.21 -16.34 4.27
C ILE A 269 -9.99 -16.91 2.87
N ILE A 270 -11.06 -17.02 2.07
CA ILE A 270 -10.98 -17.48 0.69
C ILE A 270 -10.10 -16.54 -0.14
N GLY A 271 -10.30 -15.22 -0.01
CA GLY A 271 -9.49 -14.23 -0.71
C GLY A 271 -7.99 -14.36 -0.40
N VAL A 272 -7.63 -14.45 0.88
CA VAL A 272 -6.23 -14.68 1.31
C VAL A 272 -5.71 -16.02 0.80
N GLY A 273 -6.54 -17.08 0.84
CA GLY A 273 -6.18 -18.41 0.32
C GLY A 273 -5.85 -18.37 -1.17
N ILE A 274 -6.68 -17.69 -1.97
CA ILE A 274 -6.43 -17.52 -3.41
C ILE A 274 -5.12 -16.76 -3.65
N MET A 275 -4.90 -15.65 -2.94
CA MET A 275 -3.65 -14.87 -3.05
C MET A 275 -2.42 -15.71 -2.68
N TYR A 276 -2.51 -16.53 -1.63
CA TYR A 276 -1.43 -17.43 -1.22
C TYR A 276 -1.15 -18.49 -2.29
N LEU A 277 -2.18 -19.13 -2.82
CA LEU A 277 -2.03 -20.14 -3.88
C LEU A 277 -1.46 -19.53 -5.17
N GLN A 278 -1.89 -18.33 -5.54
CA GLN A 278 -1.36 -17.61 -6.69
C GLN A 278 0.12 -17.23 -6.48
N SER A 279 0.48 -16.73 -5.32
CA SER A 279 1.88 -16.42 -4.97
C SER A 279 2.75 -17.68 -4.96
N ARG A 280 2.23 -18.80 -4.45
CA ARG A 280 2.90 -20.10 -4.51
C ARG A 280 3.09 -20.56 -5.95
N TYR A 281 2.03 -20.50 -6.76
CA TYR A 281 2.09 -20.88 -8.18
C TYR A 281 3.17 -20.08 -8.93
N ILE A 282 3.20 -18.76 -8.77
CA ILE A 282 4.23 -17.91 -9.40
C ILE A 282 5.62 -18.37 -8.98
N ARG A 283 5.86 -18.64 -7.70
CA ARG A 283 7.19 -19.06 -7.20
C ARG A 283 7.61 -20.46 -7.66
N THR A 284 6.65 -21.36 -7.87
CA THR A 284 6.92 -22.77 -8.20
C THR A 284 6.74 -23.08 -9.69
N SER A 285 6.17 -22.17 -10.47
CA SER A 285 6.02 -22.34 -11.91
C SER A 285 7.38 -22.43 -12.61
N ASP A 286 7.41 -23.20 -13.67
CA ASP A 286 8.56 -23.28 -14.55
C ASP A 286 8.65 -22.04 -15.41
N TYR A 287 9.75 -21.31 -15.29
CA TYR A 287 10.03 -20.11 -16.09
C TYR A 287 10.71 -20.42 -17.42
N GLY A 288 10.86 -21.70 -17.79
CA GLY A 288 11.57 -22.11 -18.99
C GLY A 288 13.09 -22.06 -18.87
N TYR A 289 13.61 -21.80 -17.68
CA TYR A 289 15.05 -21.87 -17.38
C TYR A 289 15.26 -22.43 -15.96
N ASN A 290 16.40 -23.09 -15.76
CA ASN A 290 16.76 -23.60 -14.44
C ASN A 290 17.27 -22.44 -13.56
N LYS A 291 16.48 -22.09 -12.54
CA LYS A 291 16.78 -21.03 -11.57
C LYS A 291 17.57 -21.53 -10.35
N ASP A 292 17.70 -22.86 -10.22
CA ASP A 292 18.34 -23.43 -9.03
C ASP A 292 19.85 -23.22 -9.09
N ALA A 293 20.40 -22.83 -7.96
CA ALA A 293 21.83 -22.57 -7.79
C ALA A 293 22.39 -21.39 -8.64
N ILE A 294 21.56 -20.47 -9.12
CA ILE A 294 22.01 -19.22 -9.73
C ILE A 294 22.32 -18.20 -8.64
N ILE A 295 23.54 -17.70 -8.63
CA ILE A 295 23.99 -16.61 -7.76
C ILE A 295 24.13 -15.35 -8.62
N VAL A 296 23.51 -14.25 -8.18
CA VAL A 296 23.59 -12.95 -8.85
C VAL A 296 24.44 -12.01 -8.01
N GLY A 297 25.44 -11.40 -8.61
CA GLY A 297 26.29 -10.40 -7.97
C GLY A 297 26.40 -9.13 -8.80
N ASN A 298 26.54 -7.99 -8.15
CA ASN A 298 26.78 -6.72 -8.82
C ASN A 298 28.27 -6.51 -9.07
N MET A 299 28.63 -6.13 -10.28
CA MET A 299 29.99 -5.79 -10.64
C MET A 299 30.26 -4.31 -10.38
N THR A 300 31.45 -3.99 -9.85
CA THR A 300 31.93 -2.61 -9.76
C THR A 300 32.34 -2.10 -11.14
N LYS A 301 32.52 -0.79 -11.30
CA LYS A 301 32.97 -0.22 -12.58
C LYS A 301 34.34 -0.74 -13.00
N GLU A 302 35.23 -0.96 -12.04
CA GLU A 302 36.57 -1.52 -12.31
C GLU A 302 36.47 -2.96 -12.82
N THR A 303 35.62 -3.79 -12.23
CA THR A 303 35.43 -5.19 -12.69
C THR A 303 34.69 -5.26 -14.02
N GLN A 304 33.81 -4.29 -14.33
CA GLN A 304 33.15 -4.19 -15.64
C GLN A 304 34.13 -3.93 -16.78
N LEU A 305 35.25 -3.22 -16.53
CA LEU A 305 36.30 -2.98 -17.52
C LEU A 305 37.18 -4.23 -17.78
N GLN A 306 37.11 -5.23 -16.90
CA GLN A 306 37.91 -6.45 -16.98
C GLN A 306 37.02 -7.70 -17.03
N THR A 307 35.94 -7.60 -17.77
CA THR A 307 34.89 -8.62 -17.86
C THR A 307 35.40 -10.02 -18.12
N ASP A 308 36.30 -10.16 -19.12
CA ASP A 308 36.83 -11.46 -19.53
C ASP A 308 37.73 -12.10 -18.45
N ALA A 309 38.48 -11.28 -17.73
CA ALA A 309 39.33 -11.77 -16.62
C ALA A 309 38.43 -12.25 -15.46
N VAL A 310 37.41 -11.52 -15.12
CA VAL A 310 36.44 -11.90 -14.06
C VAL A 310 35.70 -13.20 -14.41
N VAL A 311 35.25 -13.34 -15.67
CA VAL A 311 34.61 -14.58 -16.15
C VAL A 311 35.60 -15.75 -16.10
N GLY A 312 36.85 -15.51 -16.51
CA GLY A 312 37.91 -16.52 -16.48
C GLY A 312 38.21 -17.03 -15.07
N GLU A 313 38.40 -16.12 -14.12
CA GLU A 313 38.70 -16.49 -12.73
C GLU A 313 37.49 -17.18 -12.05
N LEU A 314 36.27 -16.64 -12.22
CA LEU A 314 35.07 -17.25 -11.63
C LEU A 314 34.77 -18.63 -12.21
N SER A 315 35.06 -18.85 -13.50
CA SER A 315 34.85 -20.16 -14.15
C SER A 315 35.82 -21.25 -13.69
N GLN A 316 36.95 -20.87 -13.07
CA GLN A 316 37.94 -21.81 -12.52
C GLN A 316 37.60 -22.27 -11.09
N ILE A 317 36.60 -21.63 -10.45
CA ILE A 317 36.21 -21.99 -9.10
C ILE A 317 35.48 -23.34 -9.11
N SER A 318 35.97 -24.28 -8.29
CA SER A 318 35.35 -25.61 -8.16
C SER A 318 33.88 -25.47 -7.74
N GLY A 319 32.97 -26.10 -8.51
CA GLY A 319 31.52 -26.03 -8.29
C GLY A 319 30.79 -24.99 -9.14
N VAL A 320 31.50 -24.10 -9.83
CA VAL A 320 30.91 -23.18 -10.82
C VAL A 320 30.75 -23.91 -12.15
N LYS A 321 29.50 -24.03 -12.62
CA LYS A 321 29.14 -24.66 -13.88
C LYS A 321 29.21 -23.73 -15.09
N GLY A 322 29.06 -22.44 -14.85
CA GLY A 322 29.09 -21.42 -15.89
C GLY A 322 28.92 -20.03 -15.28
N VAL A 323 29.53 -19.06 -15.97
CA VAL A 323 29.42 -17.62 -15.59
C VAL A 323 28.88 -16.87 -16.80
N ALA A 324 27.89 -16.04 -16.58
CA ALA A 324 27.34 -15.15 -17.59
C ALA A 324 27.29 -13.73 -17.03
N ILE A 325 27.58 -12.75 -17.85
CA ILE A 325 27.47 -11.35 -17.53
C ILE A 325 26.29 -10.78 -18.31
N SER A 326 25.43 -10.08 -17.61
CA SER A 326 24.25 -9.43 -18.18
C SER A 326 24.12 -8.02 -17.62
N GLU A 327 23.63 -7.11 -18.42
CA GLU A 327 23.31 -5.74 -17.99
C GLU A 327 22.11 -5.74 -17.03
N PHE A 328 21.23 -6.73 -17.11
CA PHE A 328 20.02 -6.86 -16.33
C PHE A 328 19.87 -8.25 -15.73
N VAL A 329 19.26 -8.31 -14.57
CA VAL A 329 18.88 -9.59 -13.95
C VAL A 329 17.60 -10.11 -14.61
N LEU A 330 17.59 -11.40 -14.96
CA LEU A 330 16.39 -12.10 -15.45
C LEU A 330 15.21 -11.86 -14.48
N SER A 331 14.05 -11.52 -15.01
CA SER A 331 12.83 -11.24 -14.25
C SER A 331 12.92 -10.01 -13.34
N SER A 332 13.93 -9.14 -13.50
CA SER A 332 13.92 -7.83 -12.85
C SER A 332 13.02 -6.87 -13.62
N ALA A 333 12.33 -5.97 -12.87
CA ALA A 333 11.54 -4.89 -13.47
C ALA A 333 12.41 -3.73 -13.99
N ASP A 334 13.73 -3.82 -13.81
CA ASP A 334 14.67 -2.77 -14.18
C ASP A 334 15.09 -2.91 -15.65
N ASN A 335 14.77 -1.89 -16.42
CA ASN A 335 15.26 -1.61 -17.77
C ASN A 335 15.54 -2.82 -18.70
N TYR A 336 14.53 -3.29 -19.39
CA TYR A 336 14.71 -4.18 -20.53
C TYR A 336 14.36 -3.43 -21.83
N MET A 337 15.11 -3.66 -22.88
CA MET A 337 14.72 -3.25 -24.22
C MET A 337 13.84 -4.34 -24.85
N HIS A 338 12.65 -3.95 -25.23
CA HIS A 338 11.74 -4.80 -25.97
C HIS A 338 11.93 -4.55 -27.47
N TRP A 339 12.26 -5.60 -28.20
CA TRP A 339 12.39 -5.54 -29.65
C TRP A 339 11.40 -6.52 -30.27
N ASP A 340 10.48 -6.00 -31.04
CA ASP A 340 9.60 -6.82 -31.87
C ASP A 340 10.32 -7.16 -33.17
N ALA A 341 10.59 -8.43 -33.40
CA ALA A 341 11.05 -8.92 -34.68
C ALA A 341 9.83 -9.38 -35.49
N PRO A 342 9.38 -8.66 -36.51
CA PRO A 342 8.26 -9.10 -37.32
C PRO A 342 8.71 -10.31 -38.16
N LYS A 343 8.24 -11.50 -37.81
CA LYS A 343 8.20 -12.65 -38.73
C LYS A 343 6.76 -12.91 -39.12
N ALA A 344 6.58 -13.30 -40.37
CA ALA A 344 5.36 -13.30 -41.15
C ALA A 344 4.08 -13.93 -40.54
N THR A 345 4.12 -14.53 -39.36
CA THR A 345 2.97 -15.14 -38.70
C THR A 345 2.95 -15.11 -37.17
N ASN A 346 4.04 -14.73 -36.50
CA ASN A 346 4.07 -14.65 -35.04
C ASN A 346 4.97 -13.50 -34.62
N ILE A 347 4.49 -12.66 -33.72
CA ILE A 347 5.29 -11.63 -33.05
C ILE A 347 6.11 -12.34 -31.97
N PHE A 348 7.42 -12.45 -32.16
CA PHE A 348 8.33 -12.92 -31.13
C PHE A 348 8.95 -11.69 -30.44
N SER A 349 8.70 -11.55 -29.16
CA SER A 349 9.44 -10.60 -28.32
C SER A 349 10.78 -11.19 -27.97
N LEU A 350 11.86 -10.61 -28.46
CA LEU A 350 13.22 -11.00 -28.14
C LEU A 350 13.73 -10.09 -27.02
N MET A 351 13.94 -10.61 -25.82
CA MET A 351 14.72 -9.94 -24.80
C MET A 351 16.19 -10.15 -25.09
N LEU A 352 16.89 -9.09 -25.48
CA LEU A 352 18.34 -9.12 -25.61
C LEU A 352 18.98 -8.74 -24.28
N PHE A 353 19.69 -9.70 -23.68
CA PHE A 353 20.59 -9.46 -22.58
C PHE A 353 21.97 -9.13 -23.18
N ARG A 354 22.52 -7.99 -22.82
CA ARG A 354 23.84 -7.55 -23.25
C ARG A 354 24.82 -7.63 -22.10
#